data_50e00c4120894d2959dc53772b44e768
#
_entry.id   50e00c4120894d2959dc53772b44e768
#
_cell.length_a   1.000
_cell.length_b   1.000
_cell.length_c   1.000
_cell.angle_alpha   90.00
_cell.angle_beta   90.00
_cell.angle_gamma   90.00
#
_symmetry.space_group_name_H-M   'P 1'
#
loop_
_entity.id
_entity.type
_entity.pdbx_description
1 polymer ?
#
loop_
_entity_poly.entity_id
_entity_poly.type
_entity_poly.pdbx_seq_one_letter_code
_entity_poly.pdbx_strand_id
1 'polypeptide(L)'
;SLTWNVFKKKMGPARGSLIYLSKGFDWDAIYRLILNESGNGAEFIAEAYIKNNSNLDFSNLTLQLVEGNLKQNGAVHRPAVMYKTMVPQAEAGPIEEQLGDYHIYYLSGKMGLNGEESITTRLYAPKTVSFQKTYLFENDERNQREEPLAIEYQIANTEDNNLGVPLPQGKIQLYQSSTNDAVEFVGEDEIRQVPKGAMATIISGRAFDVVGKRTVLN
;
A
#
# COMPACT_ATOMS: atom_id res chain seq x y z
N SER A 1 -0.73 30.50 -14.54
CA SER A 1 0.69 30.63 -14.27
C SER A 1 0.91 31.46 -13.00
N LEU A 2 1.88 31.04 -12.19
CA LEU A 2 2.29 31.80 -11.00
C LEU A 2 3.57 32.56 -11.36
N THR A 3 3.60 33.86 -11.06
CA THR A 3 4.74 34.72 -11.36
C THR A 3 5.21 35.40 -10.08
N TRP A 4 6.49 35.38 -9.83
CA TRP A 4 7.13 36.06 -8.70
C TRP A 4 8.13 37.08 -9.19
N ASN A 5 8.10 38.27 -8.59
CA ASN A 5 9.12 39.28 -8.81
C ASN A 5 10.28 39.03 -7.84
N VAL A 6 11.46 38.75 -8.38
CA VAL A 6 12.66 38.51 -7.58
C VAL A 6 13.60 39.70 -7.73
N PHE A 7 13.94 40.37 -6.63
CA PHE A 7 14.88 41.46 -6.59
C PHE A 7 16.25 41.01 -6.09
N LYS A 8 17.28 41.32 -6.84
CA LYS A 8 18.66 40.95 -6.53
C LYS A 8 19.58 42.18 -6.55
N LYS A 9 20.39 42.32 -5.50
CA LYS A 9 21.31 43.46 -5.38
C LYS A 9 22.56 43.39 -6.31
N LYS A 10 22.92 42.20 -6.78
CA LYS A 10 24.07 41.99 -7.66
C LYS A 10 23.63 41.21 -8.91
N MET A 11 24.20 41.59 -10.08
CA MET A 11 23.97 40.83 -11.33
C MET A 11 24.57 39.43 -11.23
N GLY A 12 23.93 38.45 -11.87
CA GLY A 12 24.39 37.07 -11.96
C GLY A 12 23.26 36.06 -11.65
N PRO A 13 23.51 34.74 -11.73
CA PRO A 13 22.52 33.73 -11.51
C PRO A 13 21.96 33.76 -10.05
N ALA A 14 20.67 33.59 -9.88
CA ALA A 14 20.04 33.43 -8.59
C ALA A 14 19.56 31.96 -8.46
N ARG A 15 19.79 31.37 -7.29
CA ARG A 15 19.24 30.05 -6.93
C ARG A 15 18.30 30.23 -5.77
N GLY A 16 17.22 29.50 -5.77
CA GLY A 16 16.22 29.51 -4.69
C GLY A 16 15.40 28.23 -4.72
N SER A 17 14.72 27.94 -3.64
CA SER A 17 13.74 26.86 -3.52
C SER A 17 12.36 27.47 -3.34
N LEU A 18 11.37 26.89 -4.00
CA LEU A 18 9.98 27.24 -3.84
C LEU A 18 9.25 26.06 -3.16
N ILE A 19 8.57 26.34 -2.07
CA ILE A 19 7.73 25.36 -1.37
C ILE A 19 6.29 25.84 -1.48
N TYR A 20 5.41 24.97 -1.97
CA TYR A 20 3.99 25.26 -2.10
C TYR A 20 3.16 24.01 -1.91
N LEU A 21 1.89 24.19 -1.54
CA LEU A 21 0.92 23.12 -1.46
C LEU A 21 0.09 23.11 -2.75
N SER A 22 -0.12 21.94 -3.30
CA SER A 22 -0.99 21.71 -4.45
C SER A 22 -1.98 20.60 -4.12
N LYS A 23 -3.11 20.61 -4.83
CA LYS A 23 -4.11 19.53 -4.79
C LYS A 23 -4.03 18.73 -6.08
N GLY A 24 -4.69 17.59 -6.12
CA GLY A 24 -4.82 16.79 -7.33
C GLY A 24 -3.87 15.61 -7.39
N PHE A 25 -3.20 15.27 -6.30
CA PHE A 25 -2.42 14.05 -6.19
C PHE A 25 -3.00 13.17 -5.10
N ASP A 26 -3.21 11.90 -5.45
CA ASP A 26 -3.65 10.85 -4.55
C ASP A 26 -2.76 9.62 -4.75
N TRP A 27 -2.71 8.76 -3.74
CA TRP A 27 -2.08 7.46 -3.88
C TRP A 27 -2.79 6.43 -2.99
N ASP A 28 -2.76 5.17 -3.45
CA ASP A 28 -3.27 4.02 -2.74
C ASP A 28 -2.23 2.91 -2.75
N ALA A 29 -2.12 2.14 -1.66
CA ALA A 29 -1.31 0.93 -1.68
C ALA A 29 -2.11 -0.22 -2.32
N ILE A 30 -1.43 -1.00 -3.16
CA ILE A 30 -1.95 -2.21 -3.77
C ILE A 30 -0.99 -3.34 -3.45
N TYR A 31 -1.53 -4.41 -2.91
CA TYR A 31 -0.79 -5.61 -2.56
C TYR A 31 -1.23 -6.78 -3.43
N ARG A 32 -0.27 -7.64 -3.78
CA ARG A 32 -0.57 -8.94 -4.36
C ARG A 32 0.08 -10.02 -3.51
N LEU A 33 -0.70 -11.02 -3.17
CA LEU A 33 -0.26 -12.20 -2.45
C LEU A 33 -0.42 -13.40 -3.38
N ILE A 34 0.69 -13.91 -3.91
CA ILE A 34 0.69 -15.05 -4.81
C ILE A 34 1.04 -16.29 -3.99
N LEU A 35 0.00 -17.05 -3.64
CA LEU A 35 0.10 -18.26 -2.82
C LEU A 35 0.79 -19.37 -3.61
N ASN A 36 1.73 -20.05 -2.97
CA ASN A 36 2.36 -21.23 -3.56
C ASN A 36 1.45 -22.46 -3.49
N GLU A 37 1.73 -23.47 -4.30
CA GLU A 37 0.96 -24.71 -4.31
C GLU A 37 1.01 -25.49 -3.00
N SER A 38 2.12 -25.39 -2.28
CA SER A 38 2.30 -26.07 -0.98
C SER A 38 1.39 -25.50 0.13
N GLY A 39 0.79 -24.33 -0.10
CA GLY A 39 -0.21 -23.76 0.79
C GLY A 39 0.31 -23.13 2.07
N ASN A 40 1.63 -22.88 2.20
CA ASN A 40 2.24 -22.32 3.41
C ASN A 40 3.14 -21.10 3.16
N GLY A 41 3.37 -20.73 1.91
CA GLY A 41 4.18 -19.59 1.53
C GLY A 41 3.56 -18.83 0.36
N ALA A 42 3.94 -17.56 0.24
CA ALA A 42 3.48 -16.69 -0.81
C ALA A 42 4.56 -15.69 -1.22
N GLU A 43 4.52 -15.23 -2.45
CA GLU A 43 5.19 -14.01 -2.85
C GLU A 43 4.31 -12.82 -2.50
N PHE A 44 4.84 -11.89 -1.73
CA PHE A 44 4.19 -10.65 -1.32
C PHE A 44 4.76 -9.48 -2.11
N ILE A 45 3.92 -8.81 -2.88
CA ILE A 45 4.26 -7.66 -3.70
C ILE A 45 3.49 -6.46 -3.18
N ALA A 46 4.20 -5.36 -2.89
CA ALA A 46 3.62 -4.11 -2.43
C ALA A 46 3.93 -2.99 -3.42
N GLU A 47 2.89 -2.33 -3.92
CA GLU A 47 2.97 -1.28 -4.91
C GLU A 47 2.18 -0.04 -4.46
N ALA A 48 2.59 1.13 -4.94
CA ALA A 48 1.85 2.36 -4.83
C ALA A 48 1.21 2.69 -6.19
N TYR A 49 -0.08 2.90 -6.19
CA TYR A 49 -0.84 3.44 -7.31
C TYR A 49 -1.00 4.94 -7.10
N ILE A 50 -0.36 5.73 -7.93
CA ILE A 50 -0.24 7.19 -7.79
C ILE A 50 -1.00 7.84 -8.91
N LYS A 51 -1.89 8.79 -8.58
CA LYS A 51 -2.73 9.53 -9.51
C LYS A 51 -2.35 10.99 -9.53
N ASN A 52 -2.24 11.55 -10.72
CA ASN A 52 -2.24 12.98 -10.96
C ASN A 52 -3.61 13.39 -11.53
N ASN A 53 -4.50 13.86 -10.66
CA ASN A 53 -5.83 14.34 -11.07
C ASN A 53 -5.81 15.82 -11.50
N SER A 54 -4.63 16.40 -11.68
CA SER A 54 -4.48 17.74 -12.23
C SER A 54 -4.24 17.69 -13.73
N ASN A 55 -4.39 18.81 -14.42
CA ASN A 55 -4.09 18.95 -15.84
C ASN A 55 -2.63 19.38 -16.11
N LEU A 56 -1.73 19.22 -15.16
CA LEU A 56 -0.34 19.64 -15.26
C LEU A 56 0.57 18.41 -15.42
N ASP A 57 1.50 18.54 -16.36
CA ASP A 57 2.56 17.57 -16.59
C ASP A 57 3.75 17.85 -15.68
N PHE A 58 4.28 16.79 -15.10
CA PHE A 58 5.47 16.84 -14.26
C PHE A 58 6.53 15.91 -14.80
N SER A 59 7.75 16.41 -14.94
CA SER A 59 8.92 15.64 -15.35
C SER A 59 10.01 15.69 -14.29
N ASN A 60 10.86 14.66 -14.24
CA ASN A 60 11.96 14.57 -13.28
C ASN A 60 11.54 14.67 -11.79
N LEU A 61 10.37 14.13 -11.44
CA LEU A 61 9.90 14.10 -10.07
C LEU A 61 10.72 13.14 -9.23
N THR A 62 11.03 13.54 -8.00
CA THR A 62 11.34 12.65 -6.89
C THR A 62 10.11 12.62 -6.00
N LEU A 63 9.46 11.47 -5.90
CA LEU A 63 8.22 11.32 -5.16
C LEU A 63 8.49 10.77 -3.75
N GLN A 64 7.78 11.33 -2.80
CA GLN A 64 7.67 10.82 -1.43
C GLN A 64 6.18 10.66 -1.13
N LEU A 65 5.80 9.48 -0.71
CA LEU A 65 4.44 9.19 -0.29
C LEU A 65 4.36 9.27 1.23
N VAL A 66 3.31 9.86 1.74
CA VAL A 66 3.11 10.01 3.18
C VAL A 66 1.83 9.28 3.57
N GLU A 67 1.94 8.39 4.54
CA GLU A 67 0.82 7.72 5.18
C GLU A 67 0.60 8.29 6.57
N GLY A 68 -0.66 8.62 6.88
CA GLY A 68 -1.07 9.18 8.16
C GLY A 68 -2.11 10.29 8.02
N ASN A 69 -2.73 10.67 9.13
CA ASN A 69 -3.75 11.73 9.17
C ASN A 69 -3.12 13.11 9.31
N LEU A 70 -2.75 13.73 8.19
CA LEU A 70 -2.28 15.11 8.18
C LEU A 70 -3.46 16.05 8.45
N LYS A 71 -3.49 16.68 9.64
CA LYS A 71 -4.49 17.69 9.97
C LYS A 71 -4.14 19.01 9.27
N GLN A 72 -4.87 19.34 8.22
CA GLN A 72 -4.87 20.68 7.61
C GLN A 72 -6.11 21.44 8.11
N ASN A 73 -5.97 22.73 8.41
CA ASN A 73 -7.08 23.56 8.83
C ASN A 73 -8.19 23.56 7.77
N GLY A 74 -9.29 22.83 8.01
CA GLY A 74 -10.50 22.87 7.21
C GLY A 74 -10.91 21.60 6.47
N ALA A 75 -10.11 20.55 6.43
CA ALA A 75 -10.54 19.25 5.88
C ALA A 75 -9.62 18.12 6.38
N VAL A 76 -10.23 16.98 6.67
CA VAL A 76 -9.48 15.72 6.81
C VAL A 76 -9.09 15.30 5.39
N HIS A 77 -7.82 15.41 5.04
CA HIS A 77 -7.32 14.98 3.73
C HIS A 77 -6.61 13.63 3.90
N ARG A 78 -6.86 12.74 2.95
CA ARG A 78 -6.11 11.52 2.70
C ARG A 78 -4.63 11.85 2.42
N PRO A 79 -3.73 10.84 2.47
CA PRO A 79 -2.29 11.03 2.42
C PRO A 79 -1.84 11.97 1.30
N ALA A 80 -0.96 12.89 1.63
CA ALA A 80 -0.43 13.87 0.68
C ALA A 80 0.87 13.36 0.06
N VAL A 81 1.06 13.61 -1.23
CA VAL A 81 2.36 13.46 -1.88
C VAL A 81 3.20 14.70 -1.58
N MET A 82 4.33 14.51 -0.92
CA MET A 82 5.25 15.59 -0.58
C MET A 82 6.42 15.63 -1.56
N TYR A 83 6.74 16.81 -2.10
CA TYR A 83 7.90 17.00 -2.98
C TYR A 83 9.07 17.54 -2.16
N LYS A 84 10.15 16.82 -2.12
CA LYS A 84 11.42 17.32 -1.59
C LYS A 84 12.45 17.40 -2.71
N THR A 85 12.90 18.61 -3.01
CA THR A 85 14.09 18.79 -3.81
C THR A 85 15.31 18.60 -2.91
N MET A 86 15.90 17.40 -2.90
CA MET A 86 17.28 17.26 -2.43
C MET A 86 17.94 15.92 -2.78
N VAL A 87 19.19 16.05 -3.21
CA VAL A 87 20.38 15.20 -3.15
C VAL A 87 20.32 13.84 -3.86
N PRO A 88 21.23 13.58 -4.80
CA PRO A 88 21.36 12.27 -5.43
C PRO A 88 21.93 11.29 -4.42
N GLN A 89 21.11 10.39 -3.94
CA GLN A 89 21.55 9.21 -3.24
C GLN A 89 21.47 8.01 -4.18
N ALA A 90 22.61 7.31 -4.29
CA ALA A 90 22.77 6.17 -5.15
C ALA A 90 21.78 5.04 -4.80
N GLU A 91 21.32 4.36 -5.83
CA GLU A 91 20.85 2.96 -5.91
C GLU A 91 20.52 2.19 -4.60
N ALA A 92 19.75 2.77 -3.71
CA ALA A 92 19.06 2.03 -2.66
C ALA A 92 17.58 1.92 -3.05
N GLY A 93 16.99 0.74 -2.88
CA GLY A 93 15.55 0.53 -3.07
C GLY A 93 14.71 1.52 -2.25
N PRO A 94 13.38 1.47 -2.36
CA PRO A 94 12.50 2.36 -1.60
C PRO A 94 12.88 2.33 -0.12
N ILE A 95 13.09 3.51 0.46
CA ILE A 95 13.43 3.69 1.88
C ILE A 95 12.18 4.20 2.58
N GLU A 96 11.84 3.59 3.69
CA GLU A 96 10.80 4.08 4.60
C GLU A 96 11.46 4.81 5.77
N GLU A 97 10.88 5.94 6.17
CA GLU A 97 11.30 6.73 7.33
C GLU A 97 10.08 7.12 8.16
N GLN A 98 10.20 6.96 9.47
CA GLN A 98 9.19 7.43 10.41
C GLN A 98 9.46 8.90 10.76
N LEU A 99 8.49 9.78 10.48
CA LEU A 99 8.52 11.18 10.87
C LEU A 99 7.39 11.47 11.87
N GLY A 100 7.69 11.37 13.17
CA GLY A 100 6.68 11.46 14.22
C GLY A 100 5.66 10.30 14.10
N ASP A 101 4.40 10.63 13.91
CA ASP A 101 3.30 9.68 13.73
C ASP A 101 3.01 9.33 12.26
N TYR A 102 3.89 9.73 11.33
CA TYR A 102 3.73 9.53 9.89
C TYR A 102 4.80 8.59 9.36
N HIS A 103 4.45 7.83 8.32
CA HIS A 103 5.39 7.05 7.54
C HIS A 103 5.62 7.71 6.19
N ILE A 104 6.87 7.86 5.79
CA ILE A 104 7.28 8.44 4.50
C ILE A 104 7.95 7.35 3.68
N TYR A 105 7.43 7.12 2.49
CA TYR A 105 7.98 6.16 1.52
C TYR A 105 8.69 6.93 0.42
N TYR A 106 10.01 6.78 0.33
CA TYR A 106 10.85 7.38 -0.70
C TYR A 106 10.86 6.47 -1.91
N LEU A 107 10.25 6.90 -3.00
CA LEU A 107 10.28 6.13 -4.23
C LEU A 107 11.60 6.32 -4.96
N SER A 108 12.15 5.20 -5.48
CA SER A 108 13.45 5.22 -6.15
C SER A 108 13.36 5.85 -7.54
N GLY A 109 14.41 6.61 -7.90
CA GLY A 109 14.56 7.18 -9.24
C GLY A 109 13.77 8.47 -9.46
N LYS A 110 13.89 8.94 -10.69
CA LYS A 110 13.12 10.09 -11.20
C LYS A 110 12.04 9.57 -12.14
N MET A 111 10.85 10.10 -12.04
CA MET A 111 9.73 9.71 -12.88
C MET A 111 9.02 10.92 -13.48
N GLY A 112 8.31 10.70 -14.57
CA GLY A 112 7.34 11.64 -15.11
C GLY A 112 5.94 11.23 -14.71
N LEU A 113 5.04 12.19 -14.59
CA LEU A 113 3.63 11.96 -14.32
C LEU A 113 2.84 13.06 -15.03
N ASN A 114 2.21 12.73 -16.13
CA ASN A 114 1.44 13.69 -16.92
C ASN A 114 0.10 14.00 -16.24
N GLY A 115 -0.53 15.06 -16.70
CA GLY A 115 -1.88 15.43 -16.25
C GLY A 115 -2.87 14.30 -16.52
N GLU A 116 -3.74 14.04 -15.56
CA GLU A 116 -4.78 12.99 -15.62
C GLU A 116 -4.22 11.56 -15.80
N GLU A 117 -2.94 11.35 -15.52
CA GLU A 117 -2.25 10.06 -15.60
C GLU A 117 -2.14 9.39 -14.22
N SER A 118 -2.04 8.06 -14.27
CA SER A 118 -1.74 7.24 -13.10
C SER A 118 -0.55 6.33 -13.38
N ILE A 119 0.29 6.13 -12.38
CA ILE A 119 1.42 5.21 -12.44
C ILE A 119 1.38 4.24 -11.27
N THR A 120 1.91 3.04 -11.49
CA THR A 120 2.14 2.06 -10.42
C THR A 120 3.63 1.84 -10.26
N THR A 121 4.10 1.87 -9.02
CA THR A 121 5.51 1.66 -8.69
C THR A 121 5.64 0.84 -7.41
N ARG A 122 6.76 0.14 -7.22
CA ARG A 122 6.98 -0.69 -6.04
C ARG A 122 7.22 0.16 -4.79
N LEU A 123 6.54 -0.18 -3.70
CA LEU A 123 6.84 0.33 -2.35
C LEU A 123 8.03 -0.41 -1.73
N TYR A 124 8.13 -1.70 -1.97
CA TYR A 124 9.20 -2.58 -1.48
C TYR A 124 9.58 -3.60 -2.56
N ALA A 125 10.77 -4.16 -2.45
CA ALA A 125 11.12 -5.33 -3.23
C ALA A 125 10.17 -6.50 -2.89
N PRO A 126 9.79 -7.37 -3.86
CA PRO A 126 8.99 -8.55 -3.58
C PRO A 126 9.61 -9.41 -2.47
N LYS A 127 8.77 -9.95 -1.60
CA LYS A 127 9.16 -10.72 -0.43
C LYS A 127 8.53 -12.11 -0.46
N THR A 128 9.27 -13.12 -0.07
CA THR A 128 8.67 -14.43 0.22
C THR A 128 8.25 -14.47 1.67
N VAL A 129 6.96 -14.69 1.92
CA VAL A 129 6.38 -14.71 3.26
C VAL A 129 5.70 -16.04 3.55
N SER A 130 5.63 -16.39 4.82
CA SER A 130 4.77 -17.47 5.31
C SER A 130 3.46 -16.90 5.80
N PHE A 131 2.41 -17.69 5.71
CA PHE A 131 1.08 -17.34 6.20
C PHE A 131 0.43 -18.51 6.93
N GLN A 132 -0.55 -18.20 7.77
CA GLN A 132 -1.47 -19.18 8.35
C GLN A 132 -2.82 -19.03 7.66
N LYS A 133 -3.36 -20.15 7.15
CA LYS A 133 -4.73 -20.23 6.62
C LYS A 133 -5.63 -20.84 7.67
N THR A 134 -6.73 -20.16 7.95
CA THR A 134 -7.78 -20.62 8.88
C THR A 134 -9.15 -20.53 8.25
N TYR A 135 -10.11 -21.23 8.85
CA TYR A 135 -11.51 -21.17 8.47
C TYR A 135 -12.29 -20.60 9.64
N LEU A 136 -12.93 -19.46 9.41
CA LEU A 136 -13.67 -18.74 10.43
C LEU A 136 -15.16 -18.98 10.25
N PHE A 137 -15.83 -19.46 11.32
CA PHE A 137 -17.27 -19.59 11.39
C PHE A 137 -17.84 -18.53 12.32
N GLU A 138 -18.44 -17.52 11.73
CA GLU A 138 -19.19 -16.48 12.45
C GLU A 138 -20.67 -16.59 12.10
N ASN A 139 -21.51 -16.72 13.09
CA ASN A 139 -22.92 -16.93 12.89
C ASN A 139 -23.71 -16.37 14.09
N ASP A 140 -24.89 -15.80 13.80
CA ASP A 140 -25.84 -15.33 14.82
C ASP A 140 -26.37 -16.51 15.65
N GLU A 141 -26.58 -16.30 16.95
CA GLU A 141 -27.09 -17.36 17.86
C GLU A 141 -28.44 -17.97 17.42
N ARG A 142 -29.23 -17.20 16.68
CA ARG A 142 -30.54 -17.63 16.18
C ARG A 142 -30.44 -18.38 14.85
N ASN A 143 -29.29 -18.32 14.18
CA ASN A 143 -29.09 -19.00 12.90
C ASN A 143 -28.47 -20.38 13.14
N GLN A 144 -29.26 -21.46 12.91
CA GLN A 144 -28.81 -22.84 13.02
C GLN A 144 -28.63 -23.53 11.67
N ARG A 145 -28.56 -22.74 10.58
CA ARG A 145 -28.30 -23.29 9.24
C ARG A 145 -26.82 -23.60 9.06
N GLU A 146 -26.56 -24.51 8.17
CA GLU A 146 -25.18 -24.72 7.67
C GLU A 146 -24.77 -23.56 6.79
N GLU A 147 -23.57 -23.01 7.03
CA GLU A 147 -23.01 -21.91 6.24
C GLU A 147 -21.56 -22.19 5.90
N PRO A 148 -21.12 -21.83 4.68
CA PRO A 148 -19.71 -21.88 4.29
C PRO A 148 -18.85 -21.00 5.20
N LEU A 149 -17.71 -21.52 5.64
CA LEU A 149 -16.75 -20.77 6.46
C LEU A 149 -16.01 -19.73 5.67
N ALA A 150 -15.72 -18.58 6.29
CA ALA A 150 -14.81 -17.62 5.72
C ALA A 150 -13.38 -18.18 5.69
N ILE A 151 -12.65 -17.89 4.61
CA ILE A 151 -11.24 -18.26 4.46
C ILE A 151 -10.41 -17.06 4.88
N GLU A 152 -9.67 -17.22 5.97
CA GLU A 152 -8.81 -16.19 6.53
C GLU A 152 -7.33 -16.55 6.34
N TYR A 153 -6.54 -15.58 5.92
CA TYR A 153 -5.08 -15.64 5.83
C TYR A 153 -4.47 -14.65 6.82
N GLN A 154 -3.55 -15.12 7.64
CA GLN A 154 -2.82 -14.31 8.61
C GLN A 154 -1.34 -14.28 8.25
N ILE A 155 -0.78 -13.07 8.11
CA ILE A 155 0.62 -12.83 7.76
C ILE A 155 1.26 -12.00 8.87
N ALA A 156 2.26 -12.55 9.53
CA ALA A 156 3.05 -11.80 10.51
C ALA A 156 3.93 -10.77 9.81
N ASN A 157 3.75 -9.49 10.13
CA ASN A 157 4.58 -8.40 9.60
C ASN A 157 5.87 -8.27 10.41
N THR A 158 6.71 -9.29 10.40
CA THR A 158 7.95 -9.38 11.15
C THR A 158 9.15 -9.60 10.25
N GLU A 159 10.34 -9.27 10.72
CA GLU A 159 11.59 -9.54 10.00
C GLU A 159 11.82 -11.05 9.80
N ASP A 160 11.44 -11.87 10.79
CA ASP A 160 11.52 -13.34 10.68
C ASP A 160 10.63 -13.90 9.55
N ASN A 161 9.58 -13.16 9.19
CA ASN A 161 8.72 -13.48 8.04
C ASN A 161 9.09 -12.68 6.79
N ASN A 162 10.32 -12.17 6.69
CA ASN A 162 10.83 -11.34 5.60
C ASN A 162 10.06 -10.05 5.35
N LEU A 163 9.18 -9.61 6.25
CA LEU A 163 8.50 -8.32 6.21
C LEU A 163 9.15 -7.34 7.19
N GLY A 164 8.50 -6.99 8.27
CA GLY A 164 9.01 -6.08 9.28
C GLY A 164 9.09 -4.63 8.79
N VAL A 165 8.18 -4.24 7.89
CA VAL A 165 8.06 -2.90 7.32
C VAL A 165 6.64 -2.38 7.54
N PRO A 166 6.41 -1.08 7.71
CA PRO A 166 5.05 -0.55 7.79
C PRO A 166 4.31 -0.82 6.49
N LEU A 167 3.11 -1.38 6.59
CA LEU A 167 2.23 -1.60 5.45
C LEU A 167 1.12 -0.56 5.48
N PRO A 168 1.04 0.36 4.52
CA PRO A 168 -0.06 1.30 4.36
C PRO A 168 -1.42 0.61 4.25
N GLN A 169 -2.48 1.34 4.56
CA GLN A 169 -3.82 0.87 4.22
C GLN A 169 -3.94 0.70 2.71
N GLY A 170 -4.55 -0.39 2.24
CA GLY A 170 -4.72 -0.61 0.82
C GLY A 170 -5.46 -1.89 0.46
N LYS A 171 -5.67 -2.08 -0.83
CA LYS A 171 -6.29 -3.28 -1.39
C LYS A 171 -5.27 -4.40 -1.50
N ILE A 172 -5.64 -5.61 -1.09
CA ILE A 172 -4.85 -6.82 -1.28
C ILE A 172 -5.59 -7.81 -2.16
N GLN A 173 -4.91 -8.27 -3.21
CA GLN A 173 -5.40 -9.26 -4.15
C GLN A 173 -4.66 -10.58 -3.91
N LEU A 174 -5.41 -11.67 -3.81
CA LEU A 174 -4.88 -13.00 -3.59
C LEU A 174 -4.95 -13.78 -4.90
N TYR A 175 -3.85 -14.43 -5.20
CA TYR A 175 -3.70 -15.31 -6.35
C TYR A 175 -3.14 -16.65 -5.89
N GLN A 176 -3.49 -17.72 -6.59
CA GLN A 176 -2.96 -19.07 -6.37
C GLN A 176 -2.13 -19.49 -7.58
N SER A 177 -0.88 -19.88 -7.37
CA SER A 177 -0.09 -20.53 -8.41
C SER A 177 -0.62 -21.94 -8.65
N SER A 178 -0.73 -22.31 -9.92
CA SER A 178 -1.14 -23.65 -10.39
C SER A 178 0.08 -24.38 -10.97
N THR A 179 0.01 -25.70 -11.05
CA THR A 179 1.03 -26.60 -11.64
C THR A 179 1.47 -26.24 -13.05
N ASN A 180 0.71 -25.43 -13.76
CA ASN A 180 0.99 -25.01 -15.15
C ASN A 180 1.59 -23.60 -15.24
N ASP A 181 2.19 -23.08 -14.16
CA ASP A 181 2.66 -21.68 -14.04
C ASP A 181 1.53 -20.63 -14.25
N ALA A 182 0.28 -21.06 -14.28
CA ALA A 182 -0.85 -20.17 -14.30
C ALA A 182 -1.08 -19.58 -12.90
N VAL A 183 -1.48 -18.32 -12.86
CA VAL A 183 -1.81 -17.61 -11.62
C VAL A 183 -3.29 -17.27 -11.66
N GLU A 184 -4.07 -17.86 -10.75
CA GLU A 184 -5.51 -17.69 -10.69
C GLU A 184 -5.90 -16.75 -9.56
N PHE A 185 -6.82 -15.82 -9.84
CA PHE A 185 -7.36 -14.91 -8.82
C PHE A 185 -8.28 -15.70 -7.89
N VAL A 186 -8.03 -15.61 -6.58
CA VAL A 186 -8.79 -16.35 -5.55
C VAL A 186 -9.52 -15.43 -4.56
N GLY A 187 -9.34 -14.13 -4.64
CA GLY A 187 -10.08 -13.17 -3.84
C GLY A 187 -9.36 -11.85 -3.64
N GLU A 188 -10.05 -10.88 -3.06
CA GLU A 188 -9.49 -9.59 -2.66
C GLU A 188 -10.11 -9.12 -1.35
N ASP A 189 -9.35 -8.30 -0.62
CA ASP A 189 -9.75 -7.66 0.62
C ASP A 189 -9.08 -6.29 0.77
N GLU A 190 -9.43 -5.55 1.80
CA GLU A 190 -8.76 -4.33 2.20
C GLU A 190 -8.04 -4.53 3.53
N ILE A 191 -6.74 -4.32 3.54
CA ILE A 191 -5.98 -4.29 4.78
C ILE A 191 -5.92 -2.86 5.34
N ARG A 192 -6.08 -2.74 6.65
CA ARG A 192 -5.80 -1.50 7.37
C ARG A 192 -4.28 -1.32 7.48
N GLN A 193 -3.85 -0.17 7.98
CA GLN A 193 -2.44 0.02 8.35
C GLN A 193 -1.96 -1.13 9.24
N VAL A 194 -0.87 -1.78 8.84
CA VAL A 194 -0.25 -2.87 9.61
C VAL A 194 1.14 -2.44 10.05
N PRO A 195 1.32 -2.02 11.31
CA PRO A 195 2.63 -1.67 11.83
C PRO A 195 3.60 -2.86 11.81
N LYS A 196 4.90 -2.56 11.84
CA LYS A 196 5.94 -3.58 12.06
C LYS A 196 5.65 -4.36 13.34
N GLY A 197 5.74 -5.68 13.28
CA GLY A 197 5.47 -6.60 14.39
C GLY A 197 3.99 -6.97 14.55
N ALA A 198 3.07 -6.36 13.80
CA ALA A 198 1.63 -6.69 13.85
C ALA A 198 1.27 -7.81 12.87
N MET A 199 0.01 -8.27 12.93
CA MET A 199 -0.55 -9.28 12.07
C MET A 199 -1.43 -8.63 11.00
N ALA A 200 -1.19 -8.95 9.73
CA ALA A 200 -2.12 -8.66 8.65
C ALA A 200 -3.12 -9.81 8.53
N THR A 201 -4.41 -9.50 8.59
CA THR A 201 -5.50 -10.47 8.45
C THR A 201 -6.29 -10.15 7.18
N ILE A 202 -6.53 -11.16 6.36
CA ILE A 202 -7.12 -11.03 5.03
C ILE A 202 -8.20 -12.10 4.88
N ILE A 203 -9.40 -11.72 4.45
CA ILE A 203 -10.52 -12.64 4.18
C ILE A 203 -10.70 -12.71 2.65
N SER A 204 -10.32 -13.84 2.05
CA SER A 204 -10.41 -14.00 0.59
C SER A 204 -11.80 -14.35 0.07
N GLY A 205 -12.67 -14.84 0.92
CA GLY A 205 -14.00 -15.31 0.55
C GLY A 205 -14.51 -16.42 1.46
N ARG A 206 -15.38 -17.29 0.93
CA ARG A 206 -15.96 -18.43 1.67
C ARG A 206 -15.56 -19.74 1.02
N ALA A 207 -15.29 -20.76 1.86
CA ALA A 207 -14.97 -22.10 1.39
C ALA A 207 -16.20 -22.77 0.77
N PHE A 208 -16.00 -23.52 -0.32
CA PHE A 208 -17.11 -24.28 -0.94
C PHE A 208 -17.42 -25.56 -0.14
N ASP A 209 -16.39 -26.30 0.26
CA ASP A 209 -16.53 -27.63 0.88
C ASP A 209 -16.42 -27.64 2.42
N VAL A 210 -16.15 -26.49 3.03
CA VAL A 210 -16.01 -26.38 4.49
C VAL A 210 -17.17 -25.59 5.05
N VAL A 211 -18.08 -26.27 5.69
CA VAL A 211 -19.31 -25.69 6.26
C VAL A 211 -19.34 -25.85 7.78
N GLY A 212 -19.94 -24.90 8.45
CA GLY A 212 -20.17 -24.91 9.89
C GLY A 212 -21.65 -24.86 10.22
N LYS A 213 -22.01 -25.48 11.35
CA LYS A 213 -23.36 -25.46 11.90
C LYS A 213 -23.32 -25.24 13.40
N ARG A 214 -24.13 -24.34 13.90
CA ARG A 214 -24.34 -24.15 15.32
C ARG A 214 -25.51 -25.02 15.77
N THR A 215 -25.32 -25.76 16.86
CA THR A 215 -26.40 -26.48 17.55
C THR A 215 -26.47 -25.98 18.99
N VAL A 216 -27.62 -25.49 19.38
CA VAL A 216 -27.88 -25.11 20.79
C VAL A 216 -28.39 -26.36 21.53
N LEU A 217 -27.66 -26.78 22.56
CA LEU A 217 -28.07 -27.86 23.45
C LEU A 217 -28.85 -27.25 24.63
N ASN A 218 -30.08 -27.71 24.87
CA ASN A 218 -30.91 -27.31 26.00
C ASN A 218 -30.57 -28.16 27.23
#